data_c4659bdedf1d167a6ed0341a2ee79542
#
_entry.id   c4659bdedf1d167a6ed0341a2ee79542
#
_cell.length_a   1.000
_cell.length_b   1.000
_cell.length_c   1.000
_cell.angle_alpha   90.00
_cell.angle_beta   90.00
_cell.angle_gamma   90.00
#
_symmetry.space_group_name_H-M   'P 1'
#
loop_
_entity.id
_entity.type
_entity.pdbx_description
1 polymer ?
#
loop_
_entity_poly.entity_id
_entity_poly.type
_entity_poly.pdbx_seq_one_letter_code
_entity_poly.pdbx_strand_id
1 'polypeptide(L)'
;MQDERNQYQIIRKDARNCFVESLSDAFANGRAHFAFATYDMNKPAGQRQTNNIHIYISIPELLELCRKLSCGELRFILQQKKQNGDPKPIQEWLGGTSAEKLRQYGKARPDGKSLSRVCKLVAGQKTDFLLVADSGPGDKDAKGLIVPRFGNKPENHVAVSMTFDALSELLLMTKTHYES
;
A
#
# COMPACT_ATOMS: atom_id res chain seq x y z
N MET A 1 -7.20 27.56 11.02
CA MET A 1 -6.91 26.12 11.14
C MET A 1 -5.67 25.84 10.33
N GLN A 2 -4.62 25.48 10.99
CA GLN A 2 -3.43 25.01 10.30
C GLN A 2 -3.74 23.65 9.75
N ASP A 3 -3.62 23.52 8.44
CA ASP A 3 -3.60 22.22 7.77
C ASP A 3 -2.33 21.50 8.25
N GLU A 4 -2.48 20.65 9.25
CA GLU A 4 -1.36 19.84 9.74
C GLU A 4 -1.05 18.76 8.70
N ARG A 5 -0.45 19.19 7.59
CA ARG A 5 0.11 18.23 6.65
C ARG A 5 1.14 17.41 7.41
N ASN A 6 1.03 16.09 7.29
CA ASN A 6 2.06 15.22 7.84
C ASN A 6 3.42 15.69 7.29
N GLN A 7 4.32 16.08 8.19
CA GLN A 7 5.66 16.60 7.83
C GLN A 7 6.47 15.60 7.00
N TYR A 8 6.10 14.31 7.04
CA TYR A 8 6.79 13.25 6.31
C TYR A 8 6.18 12.96 4.94
N GLN A 9 5.07 13.60 4.60
CA GLN A 9 4.40 13.36 3.32
C GLN A 9 5.31 13.76 2.15
N ILE A 10 5.53 12.82 1.23
CA ILE A 10 6.28 13.06 -0.01
C ILE A 10 5.30 13.44 -1.12
N ILE A 11 4.35 12.57 -1.40
CA ILE A 11 3.36 12.77 -2.46
C ILE A 11 2.07 12.01 -2.11
N ARG A 12 0.94 12.55 -2.55
CA ARG A 12 -0.37 11.94 -2.36
C ARG A 12 -1.07 11.79 -3.71
N LYS A 13 -1.71 10.64 -3.93
CA LYS A 13 -2.55 10.36 -5.08
C LYS A 13 -3.94 10.00 -4.61
N ASP A 14 -4.92 10.73 -5.12
CA ASP A 14 -6.33 10.55 -4.77
C ASP A 14 -7.09 9.80 -5.88
N ALA A 15 -8.07 9.03 -5.47
CA ALA A 15 -9.08 8.45 -6.33
C ALA A 15 -10.44 8.73 -5.70
N ARG A 16 -11.50 8.07 -6.15
CA ARG A 16 -12.83 8.30 -5.59
C ARG A 16 -12.91 7.80 -4.16
N ASN A 17 -13.08 8.72 -3.21
CA ASN A 17 -13.26 8.46 -1.77
C ASN A 17 -12.08 7.71 -1.11
N CYS A 18 -10.91 7.77 -1.70
CA CYS A 18 -9.72 7.14 -1.14
C CYS A 18 -8.45 7.81 -1.63
N PHE A 19 -7.35 7.51 -0.95
CA PHE A 19 -6.03 8.00 -1.35
C PHE A 19 -4.92 7.05 -0.90
N VAL A 20 -3.76 7.23 -1.51
CA VAL A 20 -2.50 6.71 -1.02
C VAL A 20 -1.50 7.86 -0.97
N GLU A 21 -0.69 7.89 0.08
CA GLU A 21 0.43 8.82 0.18
C GLU A 21 1.70 8.07 0.56
N SER A 22 2.85 8.55 0.06
CA SER A 22 4.13 8.06 0.51
C SER A 22 4.71 9.00 1.57
N LEU A 23 5.40 8.41 2.54
CA LEU A 23 5.96 9.09 3.70
C LEU A 23 7.44 8.72 3.84
N SER A 24 8.24 9.69 4.34
CA SER A 24 9.69 9.52 4.48
C SER A 24 10.13 8.98 5.84
N ASP A 25 9.20 8.70 6.74
CA ASP A 25 9.49 8.35 8.14
C ASP A 25 10.12 6.97 8.33
N ALA A 26 10.08 6.11 7.33
CA ALA A 26 10.62 4.74 7.43
C ALA A 26 11.93 4.54 6.66
N PHE A 27 12.45 5.54 5.99
CA PHE A 27 13.70 5.43 5.21
C PHE A 27 14.88 5.01 6.07
N ALA A 28 14.96 5.52 7.31
CA ALA A 28 16.02 5.16 8.25
C ALA A 28 16.00 3.65 8.60
N ASN A 29 14.85 2.99 8.46
CA ASN A 29 14.70 1.57 8.68
C ASN A 29 14.80 0.74 7.38
N GLY A 30 15.21 1.38 6.29
CA GLY A 30 15.36 0.72 4.98
C GLY A 30 14.04 0.44 4.28
N ARG A 31 12.99 1.19 4.58
CA ARG A 31 11.65 0.96 4.03
C ARG A 31 11.01 2.24 3.50
N ALA A 32 10.19 2.10 2.48
CA ALA A 32 9.29 3.13 1.99
C ALA A 32 7.90 2.88 2.60
N HIS A 33 7.30 3.92 3.14
CA HIS A 33 6.01 3.86 3.81
C HIS A 33 4.92 4.42 2.91
N PHE A 34 3.89 3.62 2.64
CA PHE A 34 2.70 4.03 1.88
C PHE A 34 1.48 3.92 2.79
N ALA A 35 0.80 5.03 3.01
CA ALA A 35 -0.40 5.08 3.83
C ALA A 35 -1.63 5.18 2.94
N PHE A 36 -2.56 4.26 3.12
CA PHE A 36 -3.81 4.16 2.38
C PHE A 36 -4.98 4.50 3.30
N ALA A 37 -5.95 5.23 2.78
CA ALA A 37 -7.19 5.44 3.53
C ALA A 37 -8.37 5.63 2.59
N THR A 38 -9.55 5.22 3.05
CA THR A 38 -10.82 5.65 2.49
C THR A 38 -11.39 6.75 3.38
N TYR A 39 -12.26 7.58 2.82
CA TYR A 39 -12.93 8.61 3.59
C TYR A 39 -14.41 8.68 3.24
N ASP A 40 -15.21 9.08 4.22
CA ASP A 40 -16.64 9.30 4.08
C ASP A 40 -16.93 10.77 4.39
N MET A 41 -17.28 11.55 3.36
CA MET A 41 -17.54 12.99 3.49
C MET A 41 -18.83 13.28 4.24
N ASN A 42 -19.70 12.28 4.46
CA ASN A 42 -20.91 12.42 5.26
C ASN A 42 -20.63 12.41 6.77
N LYS A 43 -19.41 12.03 7.16
CA LYS A 43 -18.99 12.04 8.58
C LYS A 43 -18.40 13.40 8.96
N PRO A 44 -18.43 13.74 10.27
CA PRO A 44 -17.83 14.99 10.75
C PRO A 44 -16.34 15.08 10.45
N ALA A 45 -15.84 16.31 10.31
CA ALA A 45 -14.41 16.55 10.14
C ALA A 45 -13.62 15.89 11.28
N GLY A 46 -12.51 15.23 10.94
CA GLY A 46 -11.68 14.48 11.89
C GLY A 46 -12.10 13.02 12.07
N GLN A 47 -13.28 12.62 11.55
CA GLN A 47 -13.81 11.25 11.64
C GLN A 47 -14.09 10.66 10.26
N ARG A 48 -13.57 11.28 9.20
CA ARG A 48 -13.91 10.90 7.83
C ARG A 48 -13.15 9.68 7.31
N GLN A 49 -11.96 9.39 7.86
CA GLN A 49 -11.20 8.22 7.44
C GLN A 49 -11.83 6.95 8.02
N THR A 50 -12.21 6.02 7.14
CA THR A 50 -12.92 4.80 7.53
C THR A 50 -12.08 3.53 7.44
N ASN A 51 -11.13 3.48 6.52
CA ASN A 51 -10.12 2.43 6.44
C ASN A 51 -8.76 3.11 6.49
N ASN A 52 -7.82 2.53 7.20
CA ASN A 52 -6.48 3.10 7.34
C ASN A 52 -5.47 1.96 7.36
N ILE A 53 -4.65 1.88 6.32
CA ILE A 53 -3.70 0.77 6.15
C ILE A 53 -2.33 1.33 5.85
N HIS A 54 -1.34 0.89 6.61
CA HIS A 54 0.06 1.28 6.43
C HIS A 54 0.85 0.14 5.82
N ILE A 55 1.45 0.38 4.66
CA ILE A 55 2.24 -0.59 3.92
C ILE A 55 3.71 -0.14 3.96
N TYR A 56 4.60 -1.07 4.26
CA TYR A 56 6.04 -0.83 4.27
C TYR A 56 6.70 -1.75 3.27
N ILE A 57 7.37 -1.16 2.28
CA ILE A 57 8.06 -1.88 1.20
C ILE A 57 9.55 -1.65 1.39
N SER A 58 10.36 -2.71 1.28
CA SER A 58 11.82 -2.53 1.36
C SER A 58 12.32 -1.61 0.25
N ILE A 59 13.40 -0.88 0.52
CA ILE A 59 13.99 0.00 -0.49
C ILE A 59 14.41 -0.78 -1.75
N PRO A 60 15.05 -1.97 -1.65
CA PRO A 60 15.33 -2.75 -2.87
C PRO A 60 14.10 -3.07 -3.70
N GLU A 61 12.97 -3.40 -3.06
CA GLU A 61 11.71 -3.66 -3.77
C GLU A 61 11.18 -2.39 -4.45
N LEU A 62 11.25 -1.25 -3.78
CA LEU A 62 10.87 0.04 -4.37
C LEU A 62 11.72 0.35 -5.59
N LEU A 63 13.05 0.23 -5.47
CA LEU A 63 13.96 0.53 -6.56
C LEU A 63 13.76 -0.41 -7.75
N GLU A 64 13.50 -1.69 -7.51
CA GLU A 64 13.21 -2.66 -8.57
C GLU A 64 11.92 -2.32 -9.31
N LEU A 65 10.88 -1.91 -8.59
CA LEU A 65 9.63 -1.47 -9.22
C LEU A 65 9.85 -0.21 -10.06
N CYS A 66 10.64 0.74 -9.57
CA CYS A 66 11.01 1.94 -10.33
C CYS A 66 11.83 1.60 -11.57
N ARG A 67 12.72 0.61 -11.50
CA ARG A 67 13.49 0.13 -12.65
C ARG A 67 12.54 -0.41 -13.73
N LYS A 68 11.61 -1.29 -13.34
CA LYS A 68 10.62 -1.86 -14.27
C LYS A 68 9.76 -0.77 -14.91
N LEU A 69 9.42 0.24 -14.13
CA LEU A 69 8.67 1.39 -14.64
C LEU A 69 9.47 2.14 -15.71
N SER A 70 10.74 2.45 -15.41
CA SER A 70 11.57 3.32 -16.25
C SER A 70 12.07 2.64 -17.53
N CYS A 71 12.27 1.32 -17.52
CA CYS A 71 12.77 0.58 -18.69
C CYS A 71 11.68 0.06 -19.62
N GLY A 72 10.40 0.31 -19.31
CA GLY A 72 9.27 -0.13 -20.12
C GLY A 72 8.75 -1.53 -19.78
N GLU A 73 9.39 -2.25 -18.87
CA GLU A 73 8.96 -3.61 -18.48
C GLU A 73 7.57 -3.60 -17.85
N LEU A 74 7.30 -2.63 -16.97
CA LEU A 74 6.00 -2.53 -16.30
C LEU A 74 4.87 -2.25 -17.30
N ARG A 75 5.12 -1.39 -18.29
CA ARG A 75 4.15 -1.11 -19.36
C ARG A 75 3.87 -2.37 -20.19
N PHE A 76 4.91 -3.13 -20.50
CA PHE A 76 4.76 -4.40 -21.22
C PHE A 76 3.92 -5.39 -20.41
N ILE A 77 4.22 -5.56 -19.12
CA ILE A 77 3.45 -6.46 -18.25
C ILE A 77 1.98 -6.03 -18.20
N LEU A 78 1.71 -4.73 -18.05
CA LEU A 78 0.35 -4.20 -18.02
C LEU A 78 -0.41 -4.54 -19.31
N GLN A 79 0.23 -4.32 -20.45
CA GLN A 79 -0.37 -4.62 -21.77
C GLN A 79 -0.68 -6.11 -21.90
N GLN A 80 0.23 -6.99 -21.48
CA GLN A 80 0.02 -8.44 -21.52
C GLN A 80 -1.13 -8.86 -20.63
N LYS A 81 -1.23 -8.31 -19.41
CA LYS A 81 -2.32 -8.60 -18.49
C LYS A 81 -3.68 -8.21 -19.06
N LYS A 82 -3.77 -7.02 -19.64
CA LYS A 82 -5.01 -6.54 -20.26
C LYS A 82 -5.39 -7.35 -21.49
N GLN A 83 -4.43 -7.65 -22.34
CA GLN A 83 -4.65 -8.41 -23.57
C GLN A 83 -5.12 -9.84 -23.28
N ASN A 84 -4.58 -10.47 -22.26
CA ASN A 84 -4.90 -11.86 -21.89
C ASN A 84 -6.04 -11.99 -20.88
N GLY A 85 -6.58 -10.87 -20.37
CA GLY A 85 -7.58 -10.88 -19.32
C GLY A 85 -7.10 -11.56 -18.05
N ASP A 86 -5.81 -11.46 -17.75
CA ASP A 86 -5.20 -12.11 -16.58
C ASP A 86 -5.50 -11.30 -15.32
N PRO A 87 -6.26 -11.86 -14.35
CA PRO A 87 -6.63 -11.13 -13.14
C PRO A 87 -5.56 -11.15 -12.04
N LYS A 88 -4.47 -11.90 -12.23
CA LYS A 88 -3.43 -12.01 -11.21
C LYS A 88 -2.71 -10.69 -11.02
N PRO A 89 -2.31 -10.35 -9.78
CA PRO A 89 -1.55 -9.12 -9.54
C PRO A 89 -0.25 -9.09 -10.33
N ILE A 90 0.16 -7.88 -10.73
CA ILE A 90 1.46 -7.65 -11.34
C ILE A 90 2.55 -7.85 -10.28
N GLN A 91 2.30 -7.35 -9.07
CA GLN A 91 3.21 -7.45 -7.94
C GLN A 91 2.40 -7.55 -6.67
N GLU A 92 2.91 -8.31 -5.70
CA GLU A 92 2.29 -8.46 -4.39
C GLU A 92 3.35 -8.34 -3.30
N TRP A 93 3.01 -7.59 -2.24
CA TRP A 93 3.87 -7.43 -1.07
C TRP A 93 3.11 -7.92 0.15
N LEU A 94 3.70 -8.87 0.87
CA LEU A 94 3.17 -9.39 2.12
C LEU A 94 3.94 -8.81 3.29
N GLY A 95 3.25 -8.52 4.37
CA GLY A 95 3.88 -8.02 5.58
C GLY A 95 2.90 -7.90 6.71
N GLY A 96 3.29 -7.23 7.75
CA GLY A 96 2.45 -7.01 8.89
C GLY A 96 3.23 -6.93 10.20
N THR A 97 2.50 -7.06 11.31
CA THR A 97 3.07 -7.00 12.65
C THR A 97 2.69 -8.28 13.40
N SER A 98 3.69 -8.93 13.98
CA SER A 98 3.48 -10.17 14.73
C SER A 98 2.63 -9.94 15.97
N ALA A 99 1.93 -10.98 16.42
CA ALA A 99 1.11 -10.93 17.64
C ALA A 99 1.94 -10.50 18.84
N GLU A 100 3.19 -10.95 18.94
CA GLU A 100 4.09 -10.58 20.04
C GLU A 100 4.38 -9.07 20.03
N LYS A 101 4.71 -8.51 18.87
CA LYS A 101 4.98 -7.07 18.73
C LYS A 101 3.73 -6.23 19.00
N LEU A 102 2.58 -6.69 18.55
CA LEU A 102 1.30 -6.01 18.85
C LEU A 102 1.07 -5.93 20.35
N ARG A 103 1.35 -7.02 21.09
CA ARG A 103 1.25 -7.01 22.55
C ARG A 103 2.24 -6.03 23.19
N GLN A 104 3.47 -6.00 22.69
CA GLN A 104 4.50 -5.06 23.18
C GLN A 104 4.07 -3.60 23.00
N TYR A 105 3.39 -3.28 21.91
CA TYR A 105 2.93 -1.92 21.61
C TYR A 105 1.56 -1.58 22.22
N GLY A 106 0.94 -2.53 22.96
CA GLY A 106 -0.40 -2.31 23.52
C GLY A 106 -1.51 -2.29 22.46
N LYS A 107 -1.27 -2.94 21.32
CA LYS A 107 -2.18 -2.96 20.16
C LYS A 107 -2.64 -4.37 19.81
N ALA A 108 -2.61 -5.30 20.76
CA ALA A 108 -3.02 -6.68 20.51
C ALA A 108 -4.44 -6.75 19.94
N ARG A 109 -4.62 -7.61 18.95
CA ARG A 109 -5.93 -7.86 18.35
C ARG A 109 -6.79 -8.67 19.33
N PRO A 110 -8.12 -8.47 19.33
CA PRO A 110 -9.01 -9.27 20.19
C PRO A 110 -8.90 -10.77 19.95
N ASP A 111 -8.59 -11.20 18.71
CA ASP A 111 -8.42 -12.62 18.37
C ASP A 111 -7.02 -13.16 18.71
N GLY A 112 -6.11 -12.32 19.21
CA GLY A 112 -4.75 -12.72 19.56
C GLY A 112 -3.84 -13.00 18.36
N LYS A 113 -4.31 -12.79 17.14
CA LYS A 113 -3.55 -13.07 15.92
C LYS A 113 -2.62 -11.92 15.55
N SER A 114 -1.73 -12.19 14.59
CA SER A 114 -0.92 -11.16 13.96
C SER A 114 -1.77 -10.29 13.06
N LEU A 115 -1.31 -9.06 12.79
CA LEU A 115 -1.94 -8.16 11.83
C LEU A 115 -1.25 -8.34 10.49
N SER A 116 -1.98 -8.84 9.50
CA SER A 116 -1.50 -8.95 8.12
C SER A 116 -1.81 -7.67 7.35
N ARG A 117 -0.85 -7.18 6.58
CA ARG A 117 -1.00 -6.09 5.63
C ARG A 117 -0.49 -6.56 4.28
N VAL A 118 -1.35 -6.49 3.28
CA VAL A 118 -1.03 -6.94 1.91
C VAL A 118 -1.21 -5.78 0.96
N CYS A 119 -0.24 -5.56 0.08
CA CYS A 119 -0.37 -4.58 -0.99
C CYS A 119 -0.21 -5.28 -2.35
N LYS A 120 -1.06 -4.92 -3.30
CA LYS A 120 -1.04 -5.48 -4.65
C LYS A 120 -1.08 -4.38 -5.68
N LEU A 121 -0.27 -4.51 -6.72
CA LEU A 121 -0.39 -3.72 -7.93
C LEU A 121 -1.10 -4.57 -8.98
N VAL A 122 -2.27 -4.12 -9.41
CA VAL A 122 -3.16 -4.88 -10.29
C VAL A 122 -3.44 -4.07 -11.55
N ALA A 123 -3.60 -4.73 -12.69
CA ALA A 123 -4.10 -4.10 -13.91
C ALA A 123 -5.56 -3.69 -13.71
N GLY A 124 -5.86 -2.41 -13.96
CA GLY A 124 -7.23 -1.89 -13.83
C GLY A 124 -8.07 -2.22 -15.06
N GLN A 125 -9.39 -2.24 -14.89
CA GLN A 125 -10.33 -2.42 -16.01
C GLN A 125 -10.67 -1.08 -16.67
N LYS A 126 -10.92 -0.05 -15.86
CA LYS A 126 -11.29 1.29 -16.32
C LYS A 126 -10.12 2.29 -16.29
N THR A 127 -9.03 1.91 -15.70
CA THR A 127 -7.82 2.70 -15.54
C THR A 127 -6.63 1.79 -15.80
N ASP A 128 -5.43 2.35 -15.81
CA ASP A 128 -4.21 1.55 -16.04
C ASP A 128 -3.96 0.59 -14.87
N PHE A 129 -4.03 1.09 -13.64
CA PHE A 129 -3.68 0.32 -12.44
C PHE A 129 -4.67 0.51 -11.31
N LEU A 130 -4.74 -0.50 -10.44
CA LEU A 130 -5.26 -0.39 -9.09
C LEU A 130 -4.11 -0.72 -8.13
N LEU A 131 -3.86 0.17 -7.18
CA LEU A 131 -2.98 -0.12 -6.06
C LEU A 131 -3.87 -0.43 -4.87
N VAL A 132 -3.80 -1.68 -4.41
CA VAL A 132 -4.75 -2.22 -3.43
C VAL A 132 -4.03 -2.55 -2.14
N ALA A 133 -4.58 -2.11 -1.02
CA ALA A 133 -4.10 -2.48 0.31
C ALA A 133 -5.22 -3.15 1.08
N ASP A 134 -4.88 -4.25 1.74
CA ASP A 134 -5.79 -5.02 2.59
C ASP A 134 -5.13 -5.30 3.93
N SER A 135 -5.91 -5.29 5.00
CA SER A 135 -5.44 -5.69 6.32
C SER A 135 -6.48 -6.53 7.05
N GLY A 136 -6.00 -7.38 7.92
CA GLY A 136 -6.84 -8.26 8.73
C GLY A 136 -6.00 -9.27 9.50
N PRO A 137 -6.63 -10.33 10.05
CA PRO A 137 -5.90 -11.33 10.82
C PRO A 137 -4.88 -12.08 9.97
N GLY A 138 -3.74 -12.39 10.55
CA GLY A 138 -2.67 -13.13 9.90
C GLY A 138 -1.95 -14.06 10.86
N ASP A 139 -1.14 -14.92 10.29
CA ASP A 139 -0.27 -15.84 11.03
C ASP A 139 1.18 -15.69 10.55
N LYS A 140 2.10 -15.93 11.46
CA LYS A 140 3.51 -15.99 11.16
C LYS A 140 3.83 -17.37 10.58
N ASP A 141 4.44 -17.41 9.39
CA ASP A 141 4.87 -18.68 8.80
C ASP A 141 6.20 -19.16 9.41
N ALA A 142 6.69 -20.30 8.92
CA ALA A 142 7.93 -20.91 9.42
C ALA A 142 9.17 -20.00 9.23
N LYS A 143 9.11 -19.06 8.27
CA LYS A 143 10.18 -18.11 7.96
C LYS A 143 10.03 -16.77 8.68
N GLY A 144 8.98 -16.62 9.50
CA GLY A 144 8.72 -15.36 10.20
C GLY A 144 7.94 -14.35 9.40
N LEU A 145 7.48 -14.66 8.19
CA LEU A 145 6.65 -13.79 7.38
C LEU A 145 5.20 -13.86 7.87
N ILE A 146 4.57 -12.70 7.99
CA ILE A 146 3.14 -12.62 8.31
C ILE A 146 2.35 -12.87 7.02
N VAL A 147 1.51 -13.90 7.04
CA VAL A 147 0.65 -14.27 5.91
C VAL A 147 -0.81 -14.03 6.27
N PRO A 148 -1.64 -13.57 5.31
CA PRO A 148 -3.04 -13.27 5.60
C PRO A 148 -3.86 -14.52 5.89
N ARG A 149 -4.85 -14.38 6.80
CA ARG A 149 -5.82 -15.41 7.16
C ARG A 149 -7.25 -14.85 7.09
N PHE A 150 -7.53 -14.01 6.10
CA PHE A 150 -8.85 -13.42 5.91
C PHE A 150 -9.48 -13.77 4.53
N GLY A 151 -8.80 -14.56 3.70
CA GLY A 151 -9.32 -14.93 2.37
C GLY A 151 -9.60 -13.71 1.52
N ASN A 152 -10.84 -13.58 1.05
CA ASN A 152 -11.32 -12.44 0.27
C ASN A 152 -12.14 -11.44 1.11
N LYS A 153 -12.08 -11.54 2.45
CA LYS A 153 -12.83 -10.67 3.37
C LYS A 153 -11.87 -9.97 4.35
N PRO A 154 -11.07 -9.01 3.88
CA PRO A 154 -10.21 -8.23 4.76
C PRO A 154 -11.04 -7.37 5.71
N GLU A 155 -10.47 -7.02 6.86
CA GLU A 155 -11.11 -6.07 7.79
C GLU A 155 -11.07 -4.65 7.24
N ASN A 156 -9.97 -4.29 6.56
CA ASN A 156 -9.81 -3.02 5.89
C ASN A 156 -9.37 -3.25 4.45
N HIS A 157 -9.92 -2.47 3.55
CA HIS A 157 -9.64 -2.56 2.12
C HIS A 157 -9.63 -1.17 1.51
N VAL A 158 -8.57 -0.86 0.76
CA VAL A 158 -8.47 0.40 -0.01
C VAL A 158 -7.93 0.06 -1.39
N ALA A 159 -8.65 0.48 -2.43
CA ALA A 159 -8.20 0.33 -3.82
C ALA A 159 -8.12 1.70 -4.48
N VAL A 160 -6.92 2.14 -4.80
CA VAL A 160 -6.68 3.45 -5.42
C VAL A 160 -6.42 3.25 -6.90
N SER A 161 -7.35 3.73 -7.74
CA SER A 161 -7.19 3.69 -9.19
C SER A 161 -6.19 4.75 -9.63
N MET A 162 -5.33 4.40 -10.60
CA MET A 162 -4.27 5.27 -11.07
C MET A 162 -4.05 5.11 -12.56
N THR A 163 -3.76 6.23 -13.21
CA THR A 163 -3.16 6.22 -14.56
C THR A 163 -1.70 5.79 -14.44
N PHE A 164 -1.11 5.45 -15.58
CA PHE A 164 0.33 5.17 -15.63
C PHE A 164 1.15 6.36 -15.12
N ASP A 165 0.76 7.57 -15.48
CA ASP A 165 1.45 8.79 -15.05
C ASP A 165 1.33 8.98 -13.52
N ALA A 166 0.16 8.76 -12.94
CA ALA A 166 -0.03 8.88 -11.49
C ALA A 166 0.84 7.89 -10.71
N LEU A 167 0.90 6.64 -11.17
CA LEU A 167 1.77 5.64 -10.55
C LEU A 167 3.24 6.03 -10.70
N SER A 168 3.64 6.52 -11.89
CA SER A 168 5.01 6.97 -12.13
C SER A 168 5.40 8.09 -11.17
N GLU A 169 4.54 9.07 -10.99
CA GLU A 169 4.79 10.18 -10.06
C GLU A 169 4.91 9.68 -8.62
N LEU A 170 4.02 8.79 -8.20
CA LEU A 170 4.06 8.22 -6.84
C LEU A 170 5.40 7.52 -6.58
N LEU A 171 5.81 6.65 -7.48
CA LEU A 171 7.02 5.83 -7.30
C LEU A 171 8.29 6.65 -7.46
N LEU A 172 8.38 7.46 -8.52
CA LEU A 172 9.60 8.21 -8.83
C LEU A 172 9.85 9.36 -7.85
N MET A 173 8.80 10.05 -7.39
CA MET A 173 8.95 11.08 -6.37
C MET A 173 9.40 10.48 -5.04
N THR A 174 8.89 9.32 -4.69
CA THR A 174 9.31 8.60 -3.47
C THR A 174 10.79 8.21 -3.57
N LYS A 175 11.18 7.64 -4.71
CA LYS A 175 12.59 7.29 -4.98
C LYS A 175 13.50 8.51 -4.91
N THR A 176 13.12 9.60 -5.57
CA THR A 176 13.91 10.83 -5.59
C THR A 176 14.10 11.39 -4.19
N HIS A 177 13.06 11.37 -3.38
CA HIS A 177 13.14 11.84 -1.99
C HIS A 177 14.09 10.96 -1.16
N TYR A 178 14.02 9.65 -1.36
CA TYR A 178 14.93 8.71 -0.69
C TYR A 178 16.39 8.99 -1.06
N GLU A 179 16.68 9.29 -2.32
CA GLU A 179 18.04 9.52 -2.83
C GLU A 179 18.58 10.91 -2.51
N SER A 180 17.75 11.81 -2.01
CA SER A 180 18.18 13.19 -1.69
C SER A 180 18.90 13.30 -0.35
#